data_ebece9e8929bbe08fea4d6b222e0d74a
#
_entry.id   ebece9e8929bbe08fea4d6b222e0d74a
#
_cell.length_a   1.000
_cell.length_b   1.000
_cell.length_c   1.000
_cell.angle_alpha   90.00
_cell.angle_beta   90.00
_cell.angle_gamma   90.00
#
_symmetry.space_group_name_H-M   'P 1'
#
loop_
_entity.id
_entity.type
_entity.pdbx_description
1 polymer ?
#
loop_
_entity_poly.entity_id
_entity_poly.type
_entity_poly.pdbx_seq_one_letter_code
_entity_poly.pdbx_strand_id
1 'polypeptide(L)'
;MLVVEDDPGIATQLVRGLERAGYTADSVAMGAEALRRPPSDVVLLDLGLPDVDGIDVCRRLRADSDAAIIVVTARGEEADRVLALDEGADDYLVKPFGLAELLARIRAVLRRGQRAGGIGPAEVLRHGPLTVDLRTRKVTMTGTDVALTPKEFAILECLATDPGRLISRQEIVERAWDEHWYGPTKVLDVHLAALRRKLGDPSLIETVYGHGFRLADRPVLAAD
;
A
#
# COMPACT_ATOMS: atom_id res chain seq x y z
N MET A 1 16.09 -6.06 -1.51
CA MET A 1 14.84 -6.28 -2.26
C MET A 1 14.76 -7.72 -2.69
N LEU A 2 13.57 -8.28 -2.78
CA LEU A 2 13.32 -9.64 -3.25
C LEU A 2 12.50 -9.59 -4.55
N VAL A 3 12.95 -10.31 -5.58
CA VAL A 3 12.21 -10.53 -6.83
C VAL A 3 11.69 -11.96 -6.82
N VAL A 4 10.36 -12.12 -6.93
CA VAL A 4 9.69 -13.43 -6.99
C VAL A 4 9.14 -13.59 -8.41
N GLU A 5 9.87 -14.34 -9.24
CA GLU A 5 9.64 -14.44 -10.69
C GLU A 5 10.16 -15.79 -11.19
N ASP A 6 9.31 -16.58 -11.81
CA ASP A 6 9.63 -17.92 -12.28
C ASP A 6 10.41 -17.94 -13.62
N ASP A 7 10.28 -16.89 -14.45
CA ASP A 7 11.08 -16.74 -15.66
C ASP A 7 12.49 -16.24 -15.31
N PRO A 8 13.54 -17.07 -15.53
CA PRO A 8 14.91 -16.70 -15.13
C PRO A 8 15.48 -15.55 -15.97
N GLY A 9 14.97 -15.31 -17.19
CA GLY A 9 15.36 -14.20 -18.05
C GLY A 9 14.84 -12.88 -17.49
N ILE A 10 13.56 -12.85 -17.11
CA ILE A 10 12.92 -11.68 -16.51
C ILE A 10 13.55 -11.41 -15.13
N ALA A 11 13.68 -12.41 -14.26
CA ALA A 11 14.30 -12.29 -12.95
C ALA A 11 15.70 -11.68 -13.02
N THR A 12 16.55 -12.20 -13.94
CA THR A 12 17.91 -11.68 -14.15
C THR A 12 17.90 -10.23 -14.61
N GLN A 13 17.01 -9.86 -15.53
CA GLN A 13 16.92 -8.48 -16.02
C GLN A 13 16.47 -7.52 -14.91
N LEU A 14 15.49 -7.92 -14.09
CA LEU A 14 15.01 -7.13 -12.95
C LEU A 14 16.12 -6.93 -11.92
N VAL A 15 16.77 -8.01 -11.47
CA VAL A 15 17.87 -7.91 -10.49
C VAL A 15 18.97 -6.97 -10.99
N ARG A 16 19.47 -7.17 -12.24
CA ARG A 16 20.49 -6.30 -12.82
C ARG A 16 20.03 -4.84 -12.95
N GLY A 17 18.76 -4.62 -13.28
CA GLY A 17 18.19 -3.27 -13.37
C GLY A 17 18.16 -2.57 -12.02
N LEU A 18 17.78 -3.29 -10.98
CA LEU A 18 17.75 -2.82 -9.59
C LEU A 18 19.16 -2.53 -9.06
N GLU A 19 20.12 -3.42 -9.30
CA GLU A 19 21.52 -3.24 -8.89
C GLU A 19 22.16 -2.01 -9.55
N ARG A 20 21.91 -1.79 -10.85
CA ARG A 20 22.37 -0.58 -11.56
C ARG A 20 21.74 0.70 -11.00
N ALA A 21 20.58 0.61 -10.41
CA ALA A 21 19.91 1.72 -9.73
C ALA A 21 20.36 1.90 -8.28
N GLY A 22 21.32 1.09 -7.79
CA GLY A 22 21.91 1.18 -6.45
C GLY A 22 21.19 0.38 -5.36
N TYR A 23 20.28 -0.53 -5.74
CA TYR A 23 19.62 -1.40 -4.78
C TYR A 23 20.33 -2.76 -4.67
N THR A 24 20.29 -3.36 -3.48
CA THR A 24 20.64 -4.78 -3.31
C THR A 24 19.40 -5.62 -3.62
N ALA A 25 19.50 -6.54 -4.57
CA ALA A 25 18.40 -7.38 -5.01
C ALA A 25 18.82 -8.85 -5.12
N ASP A 26 17.90 -9.75 -4.79
CA ASP A 26 18.02 -11.19 -4.97
C ASP A 26 16.72 -11.71 -5.60
N SER A 27 16.74 -12.90 -6.20
CA SER A 27 15.55 -13.47 -6.83
C SER A 27 15.30 -14.90 -6.38
N VAL A 28 14.01 -15.28 -6.39
CA VAL A 28 13.53 -16.65 -6.18
C VAL A 28 12.48 -16.97 -7.24
N ALA A 29 12.43 -18.23 -7.66
CA ALA A 29 11.50 -18.68 -8.70
C ALA A 29 10.17 -19.20 -8.14
N MET A 30 10.06 -19.40 -6.84
CA MET A 30 8.95 -20.09 -6.19
C MET A 30 8.35 -19.23 -5.07
N GLY A 31 7.03 -19.20 -5.00
CA GLY A 31 6.31 -18.50 -3.91
C GLY A 31 6.60 -19.09 -2.54
N ALA A 32 6.69 -20.41 -2.43
CA ALA A 32 7.04 -21.09 -1.18
C ALA A 32 8.46 -20.75 -0.70
N GLU A 33 9.39 -20.44 -1.61
CA GLU A 33 10.72 -19.96 -1.25
C GLU A 33 10.67 -18.52 -0.76
N ALA A 34 9.92 -17.65 -1.43
CA ALA A 34 9.73 -16.26 -1.02
C ALA A 34 9.23 -16.15 0.42
N LEU A 35 8.26 -16.99 0.81
CA LEU A 35 7.68 -17.03 2.15
C LEU A 35 8.65 -17.50 3.24
N ARG A 36 9.77 -18.13 2.89
CA ARG A 36 10.83 -18.57 3.83
C ARG A 36 11.99 -17.60 3.93
N ARG A 37 12.05 -16.61 3.03
CA ARG A 37 13.13 -15.61 3.04
C ARG A 37 12.96 -14.63 4.20
N PRO A 38 14.08 -14.10 4.74
CA PRO A 38 14.00 -13.02 5.71
C PRO A 38 13.29 -11.80 5.12
N PRO A 39 12.67 -10.96 5.97
CA PRO A 39 11.98 -9.75 5.51
C PRO A 39 12.86 -8.86 4.63
N SER A 40 12.29 -8.36 3.55
CA SER A 40 12.90 -7.42 2.61
C SER A 40 12.15 -6.10 2.66
N ASP A 41 12.81 -4.96 2.36
CA ASP A 41 12.14 -3.66 2.31
C ASP A 41 11.09 -3.60 1.19
N VAL A 42 11.39 -4.26 0.05
CA VAL A 42 10.50 -4.33 -1.12
C VAL A 42 10.49 -5.75 -1.67
N VAL A 43 9.31 -6.21 -2.04
CA VAL A 43 9.09 -7.45 -2.79
C VAL A 43 8.44 -7.11 -4.12
N LEU A 44 9.07 -7.52 -5.23
CA LEU A 44 8.46 -7.56 -6.56
C LEU A 44 7.90 -8.96 -6.76
N LEU A 45 6.59 -9.09 -6.96
CA LEU A 45 5.89 -10.36 -6.93
C LEU A 45 5.14 -10.62 -8.25
N ASP A 46 5.53 -11.66 -8.99
CA ASP A 46 4.66 -12.20 -10.03
C ASP A 46 3.52 -13.03 -9.43
N LEU A 47 2.34 -12.96 -10.03
CA LEU A 47 1.19 -13.77 -9.67
C LEU A 47 1.18 -15.12 -10.38
N GLY A 48 1.95 -15.27 -11.47
CA GLY A 48 1.99 -16.46 -12.30
C GLY A 48 2.95 -17.56 -11.82
N LEU A 49 3.16 -17.67 -10.51
CA LEU A 49 4.11 -18.63 -9.93
C LEU A 49 3.67 -20.08 -10.12
N PRO A 50 4.63 -21.03 -10.30
CA PRO A 50 4.30 -22.41 -10.62
C PRO A 50 3.85 -23.27 -9.44
N ASP A 51 4.11 -22.84 -8.20
CA ASP A 51 3.93 -23.65 -6.99
C ASP A 51 2.80 -23.18 -6.07
N VAL A 52 2.56 -21.89 -5.96
CA VAL A 52 1.55 -21.28 -5.08
C VAL A 52 0.90 -20.11 -5.81
N ASP A 53 -0.41 -19.91 -5.62
CA ASP A 53 -1.06 -18.71 -6.15
C ASP A 53 -0.39 -17.43 -5.61
N GLY A 54 0.04 -16.54 -6.51
CA GLY A 54 0.74 -15.32 -6.13
C GLY A 54 -0.08 -14.39 -5.24
N ILE A 55 -1.41 -14.43 -5.32
CA ILE A 55 -2.32 -13.71 -4.40
C ILE A 55 -2.19 -14.25 -2.97
N ASP A 56 -2.10 -15.58 -2.80
CA ASP A 56 -1.89 -16.18 -1.49
C ASP A 56 -0.49 -15.85 -0.93
N VAL A 57 0.52 -15.76 -1.80
CA VAL A 57 1.87 -15.30 -1.43
C VAL A 57 1.80 -13.85 -0.95
N CYS A 58 1.11 -12.96 -1.68
CA CYS A 58 0.92 -11.56 -1.31
C CYS A 58 0.30 -11.42 0.08
N ARG A 59 -0.82 -12.13 0.32
CA ARG A 59 -1.54 -12.13 1.60
C ARG A 59 -0.64 -12.56 2.76
N ARG A 60 0.14 -13.65 2.60
CA ARG A 60 1.04 -14.16 3.65
C ARG A 60 2.21 -13.21 3.89
N LEU A 61 2.86 -12.70 2.85
CA LEU A 61 3.93 -11.71 2.99
C LEU A 61 3.44 -10.47 3.75
N ARG A 62 2.22 -10.01 3.49
CA ARG A 62 1.62 -8.88 4.18
C ARG A 62 1.29 -9.19 5.64
N ALA A 63 0.86 -10.41 5.96
CA ALA A 63 0.58 -10.81 7.34
C ALA A 63 1.85 -10.86 8.19
N ASP A 64 2.99 -11.22 7.58
CA ASP A 64 4.25 -11.49 8.28
C ASP A 64 5.22 -10.30 8.24
N SER A 65 4.97 -9.26 7.42
CA SER A 65 5.90 -8.14 7.25
C SER A 65 5.24 -6.85 6.77
N ASP A 66 5.93 -5.72 7.08
CA ASP A 66 5.62 -4.39 6.54
C ASP A 66 6.34 -4.11 5.21
N ALA A 67 6.90 -5.12 4.55
CA ALA A 67 7.53 -4.99 3.25
C ALA A 67 6.62 -4.28 2.25
N ALA A 68 7.15 -3.40 1.41
CA ALA A 68 6.40 -2.87 0.29
C ALA A 68 6.25 -3.97 -0.78
N ILE A 69 5.03 -4.30 -1.15
CA ILE A 69 4.74 -5.35 -2.14
C ILE A 69 4.26 -4.70 -3.43
N ILE A 70 5.03 -4.84 -4.51
CA ILE A 70 4.63 -4.41 -5.85
C ILE A 70 4.39 -5.67 -6.67
N VAL A 71 3.14 -5.87 -7.08
CA VAL A 71 2.79 -6.97 -8.00
C VAL A 71 3.24 -6.60 -9.41
N VAL A 72 3.95 -7.51 -10.08
CA VAL A 72 4.53 -7.34 -11.42
C VAL A 72 4.17 -8.56 -12.26
N THR A 73 3.10 -8.50 -13.04
CA THR A 73 2.52 -9.68 -13.67
C THR A 73 1.98 -9.42 -15.07
N ALA A 74 1.82 -10.49 -15.88
CA ALA A 74 1.12 -10.43 -17.16
C ALA A 74 -0.41 -10.37 -17.02
N ARG A 75 -0.96 -10.68 -15.84
CA ARG A 75 -2.40 -10.56 -15.57
C ARG A 75 -2.77 -9.07 -15.56
N GLY A 76 -3.57 -8.64 -16.53
CA GLY A 76 -3.91 -7.21 -16.70
C GLY A 76 -5.37 -6.89 -16.39
N GLU A 77 -6.16 -7.89 -16.00
CA GLU A 77 -7.59 -7.71 -15.72
C GLU A 77 -7.81 -6.83 -14.48
N GLU A 78 -8.87 -6.05 -14.50
CA GLU A 78 -9.22 -5.17 -13.38
C GLU A 78 -9.48 -5.98 -12.10
N ALA A 79 -10.08 -7.16 -12.24
CA ALA A 79 -10.37 -8.06 -11.11
C ALA A 79 -9.10 -8.54 -10.41
N ASP A 80 -8.07 -8.97 -11.15
CA ASP A 80 -6.79 -9.41 -10.57
C ASP A 80 -6.10 -8.27 -9.82
N ARG A 81 -6.15 -7.06 -10.39
CA ARG A 81 -5.57 -5.87 -9.77
C ARG A 81 -6.27 -5.52 -8.46
N VAL A 82 -7.61 -5.49 -8.49
CA VAL A 82 -8.42 -5.22 -7.29
C VAL A 82 -8.11 -6.24 -6.21
N LEU A 83 -8.09 -7.53 -6.56
CA LEU A 83 -7.83 -8.61 -5.62
C LEU A 83 -6.43 -8.49 -5.00
N ALA A 84 -5.38 -8.26 -5.81
CA ALA A 84 -4.02 -8.13 -5.29
C ALA A 84 -3.87 -6.95 -4.31
N LEU A 85 -4.49 -5.80 -4.63
CA LEU A 85 -4.45 -4.62 -3.77
C LEU A 85 -5.25 -4.82 -2.48
N ASP A 86 -6.41 -5.47 -2.55
CA ASP A 86 -7.22 -5.84 -1.38
C ASP A 86 -6.48 -6.81 -0.44
N GLU A 87 -5.68 -7.72 -1.02
CA GLU A 87 -4.88 -8.70 -0.28
C GLU A 87 -3.53 -8.13 0.20
N GLY A 88 -3.29 -6.84 0.00
CA GLY A 88 -2.21 -6.12 0.65
C GLY A 88 -1.03 -5.70 -0.23
N ALA A 89 -1.13 -5.83 -1.56
CA ALA A 89 -0.16 -5.20 -2.44
C ALA A 89 -0.25 -3.67 -2.33
N ASP A 90 0.91 -3.01 -2.34
CA ASP A 90 0.99 -1.55 -2.31
C ASP A 90 0.82 -0.94 -3.70
N ASP A 91 1.19 -1.69 -4.74
CA ASP A 91 1.09 -1.26 -6.12
C ASP A 91 1.00 -2.47 -7.07
N TYR A 92 0.58 -2.20 -8.32
CA TYR A 92 0.36 -3.22 -9.35
C TYR A 92 0.88 -2.73 -10.69
N LEU A 93 1.75 -3.51 -11.34
CA LEU A 93 2.37 -3.19 -12.61
C LEU A 93 2.17 -4.34 -13.61
N VAL A 94 1.59 -4.03 -14.77
CA VAL A 94 1.31 -5.02 -15.81
C VAL A 94 2.47 -5.12 -16.79
N LYS A 95 2.94 -6.33 -17.08
CA LYS A 95 3.91 -6.63 -18.13
C LYS A 95 3.28 -6.45 -19.54
N PRO A 96 3.98 -5.85 -20.52
CA PRO A 96 5.34 -5.31 -20.45
C PRO A 96 5.41 -3.89 -19.88
N PHE A 97 6.46 -3.57 -19.15
CA PHE A 97 6.69 -2.26 -18.55
C PHE A 97 8.14 -1.78 -18.73
N GLY A 98 8.38 -0.49 -18.57
CA GLY A 98 9.72 0.08 -18.58
C GLY A 98 10.41 0.02 -17.22
N LEU A 99 11.73 -0.23 -17.21
CA LEU A 99 12.50 -0.21 -15.96
C LEU A 99 12.38 1.14 -15.22
N ALA A 100 12.33 2.25 -15.95
CA ALA A 100 12.18 3.58 -15.36
C ALA A 100 10.86 3.73 -14.59
N GLU A 101 9.77 3.15 -15.11
CA GLU A 101 8.46 3.11 -14.45
C GLU A 101 8.54 2.29 -13.15
N LEU A 102 9.09 1.07 -13.22
CA LEU A 102 9.27 0.22 -12.04
C LEU A 102 10.08 0.94 -10.96
N LEU A 103 11.21 1.56 -11.30
CA LEU A 103 12.05 2.30 -10.37
C LEU A 103 11.33 3.51 -9.74
N ALA A 104 10.48 4.20 -10.50
CA ALA A 104 9.66 5.28 -9.98
C ALA A 104 8.68 4.75 -8.92
N ARG A 105 8.01 3.62 -9.19
CA ARG A 105 7.08 2.95 -8.24
C ARG A 105 7.80 2.46 -6.99
N ILE A 106 8.98 1.86 -7.12
CA ILE A 106 9.81 1.45 -5.98
C ILE A 106 10.15 2.66 -5.09
N ARG A 107 10.62 3.76 -5.68
CA ARG A 107 10.88 4.98 -4.90
C ARG A 107 9.64 5.50 -4.18
N ALA A 108 8.48 5.44 -4.84
CA ALA A 108 7.22 5.88 -4.25
C ALA A 108 6.81 5.05 -3.03
N VAL A 109 7.03 3.73 -3.02
CA VAL A 109 6.70 2.89 -1.87
C VAL A 109 7.75 2.97 -0.76
N LEU A 110 9.04 3.13 -1.08
CA LEU A 110 10.13 3.20 -0.09
C LEU A 110 10.16 4.51 0.70
N ARG A 111 9.81 5.65 0.09
CA ARG A 111 9.86 6.96 0.76
C ARG A 111 9.00 7.04 2.01
N ARG A 112 8.04 6.17 2.20
CA ARG A 112 7.20 6.08 3.40
C ARG A 112 7.91 5.54 4.62
N GLY A 113 8.78 4.54 4.44
CA GLY A 113 9.57 4.00 5.54
C GLY A 113 10.44 5.05 6.22
N GLN A 114 10.85 6.08 5.48
CA GLN A 114 11.70 7.16 5.99
C GLN A 114 10.94 8.28 6.72
N ARG A 115 9.64 8.49 6.44
CA ARG A 115 8.82 9.47 7.18
C ARG A 115 8.36 8.97 8.55
N ALA A 116 8.40 7.67 8.80
CA ALA A 116 8.08 7.07 10.10
C ALA A 116 9.13 7.30 11.18
N GLY A 117 10.29 7.90 10.86
CA GLY A 117 11.41 8.14 11.79
C GLY A 117 11.49 9.54 12.39
N GLY A 118 10.49 10.41 12.20
CA GLY A 118 10.46 11.73 12.81
C GLY A 118 10.21 11.65 14.31
N ILE A 119 11.20 12.03 15.13
CA ILE A 119 11.06 12.24 16.59
C ILE A 119 10.23 13.52 16.80
N GLY A 120 8.92 13.40 16.67
CA GLY A 120 7.95 14.40 17.09
C GLY A 120 7.15 13.92 18.31
N PRO A 121 6.48 14.81 19.05
CA PRO A 121 5.58 14.38 20.12
C PRO A 121 4.52 13.43 19.56
N ALA A 122 4.11 12.45 20.37
CA ALA A 122 3.11 11.46 20.00
C ALA A 122 1.83 12.17 19.52
N GLU A 123 1.61 12.20 18.21
CA GLU A 123 0.43 12.81 17.64
C GLU A 123 -0.64 11.73 17.49
N VAL A 124 -1.57 11.73 18.42
CA VAL A 124 -2.74 10.86 18.39
C VAL A 124 -3.93 11.69 17.93
N LEU A 125 -4.38 11.42 16.72
CA LEU A 125 -5.57 12.04 16.15
C LEU A 125 -6.81 11.30 16.64
N ARG A 126 -7.79 12.03 17.17
CA ARG A 126 -9.07 11.47 17.64
C ARG A 126 -10.21 12.12 16.88
N HIS A 127 -11.07 11.30 16.30
CA HIS A 127 -12.21 11.78 15.52
C HIS A 127 -13.42 10.86 15.71
N GLY A 128 -14.33 11.25 16.60
CA GLY A 128 -15.43 10.39 17.02
C GLY A 128 -14.91 9.05 17.57
N PRO A 129 -15.36 7.91 16.99
CA PRO A 129 -14.92 6.58 17.42
C PRO A 129 -13.52 6.21 16.91
N LEU A 130 -12.96 6.98 15.97
CA LEU A 130 -11.67 6.72 15.35
C LEU A 130 -10.53 7.31 16.18
N THR A 131 -9.49 6.51 16.41
CA THR A 131 -8.21 6.99 16.97
C THR A 131 -7.08 6.52 16.05
N VAL A 132 -6.19 7.45 15.68
CA VAL A 132 -5.02 7.19 14.82
C VAL A 132 -3.77 7.64 15.56
N ASP A 133 -2.91 6.72 15.94
CA ASP A 133 -1.57 7.00 16.48
C ASP A 133 -0.59 7.05 15.30
N LEU A 134 -0.16 8.24 14.93
CA LEU A 134 0.74 8.44 13.77
C LEU A 134 2.14 7.89 14.04
N ARG A 135 2.58 7.85 15.28
CA ARG A 135 3.92 7.36 15.65
C ARG A 135 4.00 5.83 15.59
N THR A 136 3.02 5.15 16.17
CA THR A 136 2.96 3.68 16.20
C THR A 136 2.25 3.09 15.00
N ARG A 137 1.64 3.93 14.16
CA ARG A 137 0.78 3.56 13.03
C ARG A 137 -0.38 2.66 13.43
N LYS A 138 -0.84 2.77 14.66
CA LYS A 138 -2.00 2.04 15.18
C LYS A 138 -3.28 2.81 14.94
N VAL A 139 -4.30 2.07 14.54
CA VAL A 139 -5.65 2.60 14.32
C VAL A 139 -6.63 1.80 15.16
N THR A 140 -7.52 2.50 15.87
CA THR A 140 -8.63 1.85 16.57
C THR A 140 -9.96 2.47 16.19
N MET A 141 -11.00 1.65 16.11
CA MET A 141 -12.40 2.06 15.99
C MET A 141 -13.16 1.61 17.23
N THR A 142 -13.74 2.57 17.97
CA THR A 142 -14.43 2.27 19.24
C THR A 142 -13.57 1.43 20.21
N GLY A 143 -12.24 1.71 20.23
CA GLY A 143 -11.27 0.99 21.08
C GLY A 143 -10.80 -0.38 20.54
N THR A 144 -11.32 -0.85 19.41
CA THR A 144 -10.91 -2.11 18.79
C THR A 144 -9.83 -1.83 17.71
N ASP A 145 -8.74 -2.57 17.74
CA ASP A 145 -7.64 -2.43 16.79
C ASP A 145 -8.10 -2.75 15.35
N VAL A 146 -7.72 -1.90 14.40
CA VAL A 146 -7.97 -2.06 12.97
C VAL A 146 -6.65 -2.23 12.22
N ALA A 147 -6.42 -3.42 11.65
CA ALA A 147 -5.22 -3.71 10.87
C ALA A 147 -5.32 -3.07 9.47
N LEU A 148 -4.51 -2.06 9.22
CA LEU A 148 -4.42 -1.38 7.93
C LEU A 148 -3.12 -1.73 7.22
N THR A 149 -3.18 -1.83 5.88
CA THR A 149 -1.96 -1.87 5.06
C THR A 149 -1.26 -0.50 5.10
N PRO A 150 0.04 -0.43 4.73
CA PRO A 150 0.75 0.84 4.68
C PRO A 150 0.08 1.90 3.81
N LYS A 151 -0.60 1.50 2.72
CA LYS A 151 -1.34 2.42 1.83
C LYS A 151 -2.63 2.92 2.46
N GLU A 152 -3.41 2.02 3.04
CA GLU A 152 -4.65 2.37 3.74
C GLU A 152 -4.36 3.33 4.89
N PHE A 153 -3.28 3.07 5.65
CA PHE A 153 -2.86 3.97 6.73
C PHE A 153 -2.49 5.36 6.18
N ALA A 154 -1.70 5.45 5.10
CA ALA A 154 -1.29 6.72 4.52
C ALA A 154 -2.48 7.53 3.97
N ILE A 155 -3.49 6.86 3.41
CA ILE A 155 -4.74 7.52 2.98
C ILE A 155 -5.50 8.03 4.20
N LEU A 156 -5.64 7.20 5.24
CA LEU A 156 -6.32 7.59 6.47
C LEU A 156 -5.61 8.77 7.16
N GLU A 157 -4.29 8.74 7.25
CA GLU A 157 -3.47 9.84 7.77
C GLU A 157 -3.74 11.16 7.03
N CYS A 158 -3.78 11.12 5.68
CA CYS A 158 -4.14 12.29 4.89
C CYS A 158 -5.48 12.88 5.29
N LEU A 159 -6.49 12.03 5.47
CA LEU A 159 -7.86 12.44 5.77
C LEU A 159 -8.03 12.86 7.24
N ALA A 160 -7.32 12.21 8.16
CA ALA A 160 -7.46 12.41 9.60
C ALA A 160 -6.66 13.61 10.15
N THR A 161 -5.66 14.09 9.41
CA THR A 161 -4.86 15.27 9.82
C THR A 161 -5.70 16.54 9.86
N ASP A 162 -6.71 16.67 9.01
CA ASP A 162 -7.61 17.82 8.97
C ASP A 162 -9.06 17.33 8.68
N PRO A 163 -9.76 16.80 9.70
CA PRO A 163 -11.10 16.25 9.53
C PRO A 163 -12.07 17.30 8.98
N GLY A 164 -12.96 16.88 8.09
CA GLY A 164 -13.91 17.76 7.40
C GLY A 164 -13.33 18.48 6.17
N ARG A 165 -11.99 18.62 6.09
CA ARG A 165 -11.36 19.20 4.89
C ARG A 165 -11.56 18.29 3.69
N LEU A 166 -11.99 18.90 2.59
CA LEU A 166 -12.07 18.23 1.30
C LEU A 166 -10.68 18.10 0.69
N ILE A 167 -10.24 16.88 0.47
CA ILE A 167 -8.94 16.56 -0.13
C ILE A 167 -9.19 15.97 -1.51
N SER A 168 -8.56 16.55 -2.53
CA SER A 168 -8.72 16.08 -3.91
C SER A 168 -8.11 14.68 -4.09
N ARG A 169 -8.63 13.94 -5.08
CA ARG A 169 -8.07 12.65 -5.50
C ARG A 169 -6.56 12.74 -5.77
N GLN A 170 -6.16 13.78 -6.49
CA GLN A 170 -4.75 14.01 -6.82
C GLN A 170 -3.91 14.25 -5.56
N GLU A 171 -4.37 15.10 -4.64
CA GLU A 171 -3.66 15.38 -3.38
C GLU A 171 -3.46 14.12 -2.53
N ILE A 172 -4.48 13.24 -2.46
CA ILE A 172 -4.35 11.96 -1.75
C ILE A 172 -3.31 11.08 -2.43
N VAL A 173 -3.35 10.99 -3.76
CA VAL A 173 -2.38 10.18 -4.52
C VAL A 173 -0.97 10.72 -4.35
N GLU A 174 -0.75 12.02 -4.46
CA GLU A 174 0.56 12.66 -4.24
C GLU A 174 1.11 12.39 -2.82
N ARG A 175 0.26 12.48 -1.81
CA ARG A 175 0.66 12.22 -0.41
C ARG A 175 0.85 10.74 -0.11
N ALA A 176 -0.07 9.89 -0.60
CA ALA A 176 -0.05 8.46 -0.32
C ALA A 176 0.82 7.65 -1.29
N TRP A 177 1.11 8.07 -2.49
CA TRP A 177 2.02 7.44 -3.45
C TRP A 177 3.24 8.30 -3.76
N ASP A 178 3.11 9.37 -4.54
CA ASP A 178 4.17 10.31 -4.91
C ASP A 178 3.58 11.50 -5.68
N GLU A 179 4.21 12.68 -5.59
CA GLU A 179 3.91 13.83 -6.44
C GLU A 179 4.14 13.55 -7.94
N HIS A 180 4.95 12.53 -8.28
CA HIS A 180 5.22 12.06 -9.64
C HIS A 180 4.56 10.70 -9.91
N TRP A 181 3.40 10.42 -9.31
CA TRP A 181 2.66 9.20 -9.57
C TRP A 181 2.04 9.19 -10.97
N TYR A 182 2.49 8.29 -11.83
CA TYR A 182 2.00 8.10 -13.19
C TYR A 182 1.03 6.91 -13.34
N GLY A 183 0.66 6.26 -12.26
CA GLY A 183 -0.24 5.11 -12.27
C GLY A 183 -1.73 5.48 -12.38
N PRO A 184 -2.60 4.49 -12.66
CA PRO A 184 -4.03 4.71 -12.74
C PRO A 184 -4.58 5.22 -11.40
N THR A 185 -5.36 6.29 -11.41
CA THR A 185 -6.01 6.83 -10.19
C THR A 185 -7.06 5.87 -9.59
N LYS A 186 -7.47 4.84 -10.31
CA LYS A 186 -8.37 3.76 -9.83
C LYS A 186 -7.79 2.95 -8.67
N VAL A 187 -6.46 2.92 -8.50
CA VAL A 187 -5.81 2.28 -7.35
C VAL A 187 -6.30 2.89 -6.03
N LEU A 188 -6.51 4.21 -5.99
CA LEU A 188 -7.04 4.89 -4.81
C LEU A 188 -8.45 4.38 -4.44
N ASP A 189 -9.31 4.11 -5.43
CA ASP A 189 -10.68 3.65 -5.17
C ASP A 189 -10.69 2.29 -4.49
N VAL A 190 -9.80 1.38 -4.88
CA VAL A 190 -9.65 0.06 -4.27
C VAL A 190 -9.24 0.19 -2.81
N HIS A 191 -8.18 0.95 -2.53
CA HIS A 191 -7.74 1.15 -1.15
C HIS A 191 -8.77 1.90 -0.28
N LEU A 192 -9.53 2.84 -0.84
CA LEU A 192 -10.62 3.51 -0.12
C LEU A 192 -11.77 2.55 0.19
N ALA A 193 -12.11 1.65 -0.73
CA ALA A 193 -13.14 0.63 -0.51
C ALA A 193 -12.70 -0.34 0.61
N ALA A 194 -11.46 -0.82 0.56
CA ALA A 194 -10.89 -1.69 1.60
C ALA A 194 -10.82 -0.99 2.96
N LEU A 195 -10.37 0.26 2.98
CA LEU A 195 -10.29 1.08 4.20
C LEU A 195 -11.68 1.27 4.84
N ARG A 196 -12.70 1.64 4.06
CA ARG A 196 -14.08 1.77 4.56
C ARG A 196 -14.61 0.46 5.16
N ARG A 197 -14.33 -0.66 4.50
CA ARG A 197 -14.73 -2.00 4.99
C ARG A 197 -14.05 -2.32 6.32
N LYS A 198 -12.75 -2.05 6.44
CA LYS A 198 -11.96 -2.33 7.66
C LYS A 198 -12.35 -1.44 8.83
N LEU A 199 -12.65 -0.16 8.58
CA LEU A 199 -13.15 0.76 9.60
C LEU A 199 -14.57 0.43 10.08
N GLY A 200 -15.33 -0.41 9.34
CA GLY A 200 -16.68 -0.83 9.71
C GLY A 200 -17.75 0.26 9.61
N ASP A 201 -17.38 1.47 9.18
CA ASP A 201 -18.29 2.60 8.96
C ASP A 201 -18.01 3.27 7.61
N PRO A 202 -18.71 2.87 6.55
CA PRO A 202 -18.51 3.45 5.21
C PRO A 202 -18.80 4.96 5.13
N SER A 203 -19.61 5.50 6.06
CA SER A 203 -19.97 6.91 6.09
C SER A 203 -18.88 7.80 6.73
N LEU A 204 -17.89 7.19 7.38
CA LEU A 204 -16.77 7.92 8.00
C LEU A 204 -15.89 8.62 6.97
N ILE A 205 -15.73 8.02 5.78
CA ILE A 205 -15.00 8.63 4.66
C ILE A 205 -16.01 8.98 3.57
N GLU A 206 -16.34 10.25 3.45
CA GLU A 206 -17.29 10.74 2.47
C GLU A 206 -16.63 10.92 1.10
N THR A 207 -17.37 10.55 0.03
CA THR A 207 -17.04 10.91 -1.34
C THR A 207 -17.82 12.15 -1.74
N VAL A 208 -17.11 13.22 -2.09
CA VAL A 208 -17.72 14.42 -2.69
C VAL A 208 -17.48 14.34 -4.18
N TYR A 209 -18.51 13.94 -4.91
CA TYR A 209 -18.42 13.69 -6.36
C TYR A 209 -17.85 14.88 -7.13
N GLY A 210 -16.90 14.60 -8.02
CA GLY A 210 -16.20 15.61 -8.81
C GLY A 210 -15.12 16.42 -8.04
N HIS A 211 -15.01 16.27 -6.72
CA HIS A 211 -14.10 17.08 -5.91
C HIS A 211 -13.06 16.24 -5.13
N GLY A 212 -13.47 15.15 -4.46
CA GLY A 212 -12.53 14.35 -3.70
C GLY A 212 -13.17 13.60 -2.53
N PHE A 213 -12.43 13.52 -1.43
CA PHE A 213 -12.81 12.79 -0.23
C PHE A 213 -12.55 13.62 1.02
N ARG A 214 -13.27 13.31 2.09
CA ARG A 214 -13.01 13.88 3.42
C ARG A 214 -13.38 12.89 4.50
N LEU A 215 -12.79 13.04 5.67
CA LEU A 215 -13.30 12.42 6.88
C LEU A 215 -14.57 13.19 7.29
N ALA A 216 -15.68 12.48 7.53
CA ALA A 216 -16.95 13.10 7.89
C ALA A 216 -16.77 13.91 9.17
N ASP A 217 -17.28 15.13 9.21
CA ASP A 217 -17.23 15.96 10.41
C ASP A 217 -18.16 15.37 11.48
N ARG A 218 -17.57 14.69 12.46
CA ARG A 218 -18.29 14.06 13.57
C ARG A 218 -17.75 14.58 14.89
N PRO A 219 -18.62 15.11 15.77
CA PRO A 219 -18.17 15.54 17.08
C PRO A 219 -17.56 14.36 17.85
N VAL A 220 -16.44 14.62 18.51
CA VAL A 220 -15.88 13.69 19.49
C VAL A 220 -16.97 13.51 20.57
N LEU A 221 -17.54 12.31 20.66
CA LEU A 221 -18.41 12.00 21.80
C LEU A 221 -17.54 12.11 23.04
N ALA A 222 -17.83 13.08 23.90
CA ALA A 222 -17.18 13.18 25.18
C ALA A 222 -17.41 11.82 25.90
N ALA A 223 -16.33 11.19 26.32
CA ALA A 223 -16.42 10.03 27.18
C ALA A 223 -17.02 10.50 28.52
N ASP A 224 -18.20 9.98 28.85
CA ASP A 224 -18.77 10.06 30.19
C ASP A 224 -17.92 9.25 31.19
#